data_44a38db570d8120d61e6fa35671f099d
#
_entry.id   44a38db570d8120d61e6fa35671f099d
#
_cell.length_a   1.000
_cell.length_b   1.000
_cell.length_c   1.000
_cell.angle_alpha   90.00
_cell.angle_beta   90.00
_cell.angle_gamma   90.00
#
_symmetry.space_group_name_H-M   'P 1'
#
loop_
_entity.id
_entity.type
_entity.pdbx_description
1 polymer ?
#
loop_
_entity_poly.entity_id
_entity_poly.type
_entity_poly.pdbx_seq_one_letter_code
_entity_poly.pdbx_strand_id
1 'polypeptide(L)'
;MDILSLIQNRENRNFFLIAGPCVVESKELCFEVAEKIMELTTKYQIPYIFKSSFRKANRTKADSFAGHGDEYGLEILAGVREKFGIPVTTDIHEQNQAALAAAYVDVLQIPAFLCRQTELLVAAGATGKTISIKKGQFLSPASMKFAVEKVLQTGNEQVWLIERGSTFGYQDLVVDYRGIPEMRSFGVPVVMDCTHSLQQPNQPGGVTGGNPQLIGTIAAAAIATGADGLFIETHPNPAEALSDGANMLPLDKLEELLIRMGRIREAIQEV
;
A
#
# COMPACT_ATOMS: atom_id res chain seq x y z
N MET A 1 -13.26 -9.77 9.87
CA MET A 1 -13.05 -8.39 10.42
C MET A 1 -13.50 -7.41 9.36
N ASP A 2 -14.33 -6.45 9.70
CA ASP A 2 -14.70 -5.37 8.77
C ASP A 2 -13.56 -4.34 8.75
N ILE A 3 -12.75 -4.38 7.68
CA ILE A 3 -11.57 -3.53 7.53
C ILE A 3 -11.96 -2.07 7.36
N LEU A 4 -13.05 -1.77 6.63
CA LEU A 4 -13.50 -0.39 6.47
C LEU A 4 -13.93 0.22 7.80
N SER A 5 -14.61 -0.54 8.67
CA SER A 5 -14.93 -0.07 10.02
C SER A 5 -13.67 0.18 10.86
N LEU A 6 -12.64 -0.67 10.73
CA LEU A 6 -11.36 -0.47 11.43
C LEU A 6 -10.67 0.83 11.02
N ILE A 7 -10.58 1.11 9.71
CA ILE A 7 -9.87 2.28 9.20
C ILE A 7 -10.69 3.58 9.29
N GLN A 8 -12.01 3.49 9.32
CA GLN A 8 -12.92 4.62 9.48
C GLN A 8 -13.17 4.98 10.95
N ASN A 9 -12.32 4.47 11.85
CA ASN A 9 -12.50 4.71 13.29
C ASN A 9 -12.78 6.19 13.59
N ARG A 10 -14.08 6.52 13.73
CA ARG A 10 -14.59 7.89 13.85
C ARG A 10 -14.23 8.55 15.18
N GLU A 11 -13.85 7.74 16.19
CA GLU A 11 -13.51 8.23 17.51
C GLU A 11 -12.17 8.99 17.50
N ASN A 12 -11.18 8.48 16.78
CA ASN A 12 -9.84 9.06 16.77
C ASN A 12 -9.56 9.99 15.58
N ARG A 13 -10.41 9.96 14.53
CA ARG A 13 -10.24 10.75 13.29
C ARG A 13 -8.83 10.69 12.67
N ASN A 14 -8.04 9.71 13.05
CA ASN A 14 -6.66 9.55 12.58
C ASN A 14 -6.63 8.97 11.16
N PHE A 15 -5.47 9.06 10.51
CA PHE A 15 -5.22 8.31 9.29
C PHE A 15 -4.89 6.85 9.63
N PHE A 16 -5.06 5.94 8.67
CA PHE A 16 -4.56 4.57 8.83
C PHE A 16 -3.24 4.35 8.10
N LEU A 17 -2.48 3.35 8.51
CA LEU A 17 -1.19 3.00 7.95
C LEU A 17 -1.23 1.62 7.28
N ILE A 18 -0.79 1.54 6.03
CA ILE A 18 -0.43 0.30 5.35
C ILE A 18 1.09 0.27 5.27
N ALA A 19 1.75 -0.64 5.96
CA ALA A 19 3.21 -0.68 5.96
C ALA A 19 3.78 -2.08 6.18
N GLY A 20 5.02 -2.28 5.70
CA GLY A 20 5.78 -3.51 5.83
C GLY A 20 6.90 -3.58 4.79
N PRO A 21 7.64 -4.70 4.69
CA PRO A 21 8.68 -4.87 3.70
C PRO A 21 8.08 -5.04 2.30
N CYS A 22 8.84 -4.66 1.28
CA CYS A 22 8.39 -4.69 -0.12
C CYS A 22 7.90 -6.08 -0.55
N VAL A 23 8.63 -7.14 -0.16
CA VAL A 23 8.35 -8.55 -0.46
C VAL A 23 8.59 -9.40 0.78
N VAL A 24 7.95 -10.56 0.85
CA VAL A 24 8.23 -11.56 1.90
C VAL A 24 9.63 -12.13 1.64
N GLU A 25 10.60 -11.70 2.45
CA GLU A 25 12.00 -12.16 2.39
C GLU A 25 12.24 -13.35 3.31
N SER A 26 11.75 -13.27 4.54
CA SER A 26 11.74 -14.36 5.53
C SER A 26 10.60 -14.15 6.53
N LYS A 27 10.29 -15.22 7.27
CA LYS A 27 9.32 -15.16 8.37
C LYS A 27 9.79 -14.22 9.47
N GLU A 28 11.06 -14.34 9.84
CA GLU A 28 11.69 -13.57 10.92
C GLU A 28 11.61 -12.08 10.63
N LEU A 29 12.00 -11.66 9.43
CA LEU A 29 11.93 -10.26 9.00
C LEU A 29 10.49 -9.72 9.02
N CYS A 30 9.54 -10.47 8.46
CA CYS A 30 8.14 -10.05 8.44
C CYS A 30 7.59 -9.88 9.85
N PHE A 31 7.94 -10.78 10.77
CA PHE A 31 7.49 -10.72 12.16
C PHE A 31 8.13 -9.56 12.93
N GLU A 32 9.44 -9.34 12.79
CA GLU A 32 10.16 -8.21 13.38
C GLU A 32 9.56 -6.86 12.94
N VAL A 33 9.37 -6.69 11.63
CA VAL A 33 8.79 -5.46 11.08
C VAL A 33 7.35 -5.27 11.54
N ALA A 34 6.52 -6.31 11.51
CA ALA A 34 5.14 -6.24 11.96
C ALA A 34 5.02 -5.87 13.44
N GLU A 35 5.84 -6.49 14.30
CA GLU A 35 5.87 -6.23 15.74
C GLU A 35 6.24 -4.78 16.02
N LYS A 36 7.32 -4.30 15.40
CA LYS A 36 7.78 -2.92 15.59
C LYS A 36 6.77 -1.88 15.13
N ILE A 37 6.15 -2.08 13.97
CA ILE A 37 5.12 -1.16 13.47
C ILE A 37 3.87 -1.21 14.35
N MET A 38 3.45 -2.40 14.79
CA MET A 38 2.31 -2.56 15.68
C MET A 38 2.51 -1.84 17.02
N GLU A 39 3.71 -1.91 17.63
CA GLU A 39 4.04 -1.14 18.83
C GLU A 39 3.83 0.36 18.62
N LEU A 40 4.38 0.90 17.52
CA LEU A 40 4.27 2.32 17.21
C LEU A 40 2.83 2.75 16.93
N THR A 41 2.12 1.99 16.11
CA THR A 41 0.74 2.30 15.72
C THR A 41 -0.23 2.19 16.89
N THR A 42 -0.02 1.24 17.80
CA THR A 42 -0.77 1.16 19.07
C THR A 42 -0.51 2.38 19.95
N LYS A 43 0.76 2.76 20.11
CA LYS A 43 1.16 3.94 20.90
C LYS A 43 0.51 5.25 20.40
N TYR A 44 0.41 5.41 19.09
CA TYR A 44 -0.13 6.62 18.45
C TYR A 44 -1.59 6.45 17.99
N GLN A 45 -2.25 5.36 18.33
CA GLN A 45 -3.65 5.07 17.98
C GLN A 45 -3.93 5.17 16.47
N ILE A 46 -3.02 4.63 15.66
CA ILE A 46 -3.13 4.60 14.20
C ILE A 46 -3.60 3.20 13.79
N PRO A 47 -4.75 3.05 13.08
CA PRO A 47 -5.13 1.77 12.51
C PRO A 47 -4.04 1.24 11.57
N TYR A 48 -3.69 -0.03 11.70
CA TYR A 48 -2.55 -0.62 10.98
C TYR A 48 -2.95 -1.85 10.18
N ILE A 49 -2.44 -1.91 8.95
CA ILE A 49 -2.54 -3.06 8.05
C ILE A 49 -1.11 -3.43 7.63
N PHE A 50 -0.67 -4.65 7.95
CA PHE A 50 0.63 -5.14 7.50
C PHE A 50 0.60 -5.43 6.01
N LYS A 51 1.62 -4.96 5.26
CA LYS A 51 1.74 -5.22 3.83
C LYS A 51 3.07 -5.87 3.49
N SER A 52 3.01 -6.96 2.76
CA SER A 52 4.15 -7.46 1.99
C SER A 52 3.67 -8.19 0.73
N SER A 53 4.45 -8.17 -0.34
CA SER A 53 4.14 -8.96 -1.53
C SER A 53 4.58 -10.40 -1.32
N PHE A 54 3.70 -11.37 -1.53
CA PHE A 54 4.11 -12.78 -1.52
C PHE A 54 4.96 -13.13 -2.76
N ARG A 55 4.77 -12.35 -3.83
CA ARG A 55 5.46 -12.49 -5.12
C ARG A 55 5.59 -11.15 -5.83
N LYS A 56 6.68 -10.94 -6.55
CA LYS A 56 6.89 -9.80 -7.46
C LYS A 56 6.79 -10.27 -8.92
N ALA A 57 5.88 -9.67 -9.69
CA ALA A 57 5.60 -10.06 -11.08
C ALA A 57 6.19 -9.10 -12.14
N ASN A 58 6.73 -7.94 -11.73
CA ASN A 58 7.16 -6.85 -12.63
C ASN A 58 8.63 -6.45 -12.41
N ARG A 59 9.52 -7.45 -12.35
CA ARG A 59 10.96 -7.19 -12.15
C ARG A 59 11.61 -6.66 -13.43
N THR A 60 12.56 -5.72 -13.28
CA THR A 60 13.32 -5.17 -14.40
C THR A 60 14.23 -6.22 -15.04
N LYS A 61 14.86 -7.09 -14.24
CA LYS A 61 15.68 -8.21 -14.71
C LYS A 61 14.99 -9.52 -14.41
N ALA A 62 15.09 -10.48 -15.32
CA ALA A 62 14.45 -11.80 -15.18
C ALA A 62 14.99 -12.64 -14.01
N ASP A 63 16.23 -12.40 -13.62
CA ASP A 63 16.95 -13.09 -12.53
C ASP A 63 16.79 -12.37 -11.15
N SER A 64 16.05 -11.25 -11.09
CA SER A 64 15.79 -10.58 -9.82
C SER A 64 14.92 -11.43 -8.90
N PHE A 65 15.15 -11.30 -7.60
CA PHE A 65 14.34 -12.00 -6.59
C PHE A 65 12.85 -11.69 -6.77
N ALA A 66 12.05 -12.73 -6.94
CA ALA A 66 10.61 -12.63 -7.18
C ALA A 66 9.74 -13.19 -6.05
N GLY A 67 10.34 -13.82 -5.04
CA GLY A 67 9.66 -14.48 -3.92
C GLY A 67 10.14 -15.93 -3.74
N HIS A 68 9.72 -16.56 -2.64
CA HIS A 68 10.08 -17.96 -2.30
C HIS A 68 9.03 -18.99 -2.74
N GLY A 69 8.03 -18.58 -3.51
CA GLY A 69 6.86 -19.37 -3.88
C GLY A 69 5.58 -18.83 -3.24
N ASP A 70 4.46 -19.01 -3.96
CA ASP A 70 3.21 -18.35 -3.62
C ASP A 70 2.66 -18.81 -2.26
N GLU A 71 2.60 -20.13 -2.00
CA GLU A 71 2.09 -20.68 -0.73
C GLU A 71 2.95 -20.26 0.45
N TYR A 72 4.27 -20.37 0.34
CA TYR A 72 5.19 -19.99 1.42
C TYR A 72 5.04 -18.51 1.81
N GLY A 73 4.97 -17.62 0.81
CA GLY A 73 4.77 -16.19 1.08
C GLY A 73 3.41 -15.90 1.73
N LEU A 74 2.35 -16.56 1.27
CA LEU A 74 1.00 -16.41 1.81
C LEU A 74 0.88 -16.98 3.24
N GLU A 75 1.51 -18.11 3.54
CA GLU A 75 1.56 -18.68 4.89
C GLU A 75 2.25 -17.75 5.90
N ILE A 76 3.34 -17.08 5.50
CA ILE A 76 4.00 -16.09 6.35
C ILE A 76 3.07 -14.91 6.64
N LEU A 77 2.34 -14.41 5.65
CA LEU A 77 1.37 -13.34 5.84
C LEU A 77 0.24 -13.75 6.79
N ALA A 78 -0.30 -14.95 6.62
CA ALA A 78 -1.29 -15.51 7.56
C ALA A 78 -0.70 -15.64 8.97
N GLY A 79 0.56 -16.08 9.10
CA GLY A 79 1.26 -16.14 10.38
C GLY A 79 1.42 -14.78 11.06
N VAL A 80 1.66 -13.69 10.32
CA VAL A 80 1.66 -12.31 10.85
C VAL A 80 0.28 -11.96 11.40
N ARG A 81 -0.79 -12.21 10.61
CA ARG A 81 -2.17 -11.99 11.02
C ARG A 81 -2.53 -12.71 12.31
N GLU A 82 -2.19 -13.99 12.38
CA GLU A 82 -2.52 -14.85 13.53
C GLU A 82 -1.74 -14.46 14.79
N LYS A 83 -0.43 -14.19 14.64
CA LYS A 83 0.43 -13.85 15.79
C LYS A 83 0.08 -12.50 16.40
N PHE A 84 -0.18 -11.50 15.57
CA PHE A 84 -0.32 -10.11 16.03
C PHE A 84 -1.77 -9.62 16.06
N GLY A 85 -2.71 -10.38 15.51
CA GLY A 85 -4.13 -9.98 15.48
C GLY A 85 -4.40 -8.75 14.59
N ILE A 86 -3.51 -8.44 13.63
CA ILE A 86 -3.61 -7.32 12.71
C ILE A 86 -4.03 -7.78 11.32
N PRO A 87 -4.80 -6.99 10.56
CA PRO A 87 -5.09 -7.32 9.17
C PRO A 87 -3.83 -7.27 8.30
N VAL A 88 -3.82 -8.12 7.27
CA VAL A 88 -2.70 -8.23 6.33
C VAL A 88 -3.16 -8.03 4.89
N THR A 89 -2.28 -7.48 4.05
CA THR A 89 -2.53 -7.26 2.62
C THR A 89 -1.36 -7.72 1.77
N THR A 90 -1.68 -8.20 0.57
CA THR A 90 -0.71 -8.51 -0.48
C THR A 90 -1.26 -8.15 -1.84
N ASP A 91 -0.38 -8.02 -2.83
CA ASP A 91 -0.76 -7.75 -4.22
C ASP A 91 -0.99 -9.06 -5.00
N ILE A 92 -1.97 -9.05 -5.90
CA ILE A 92 -2.29 -10.12 -6.83
C ILE A 92 -2.11 -9.63 -8.26
N HIS A 93 -1.69 -10.52 -9.18
CA HIS A 93 -1.31 -10.16 -10.55
C HIS A 93 -2.17 -10.85 -11.61
N GLU A 94 -2.76 -11.97 -11.27
CA GLU A 94 -3.58 -12.80 -12.15
C GLU A 94 -4.90 -13.16 -11.47
N GLN A 95 -5.96 -13.35 -12.26
CA GLN A 95 -7.30 -13.64 -11.73
C GLN A 95 -7.38 -14.89 -10.86
N ASN A 96 -6.58 -15.93 -11.19
CA ASN A 96 -6.53 -17.19 -10.43
C ASN A 96 -5.89 -17.03 -9.04
N GLN A 97 -5.09 -15.98 -8.83
CA GLN A 97 -4.48 -15.67 -7.52
C GLN A 97 -5.48 -15.06 -6.55
N ALA A 98 -6.61 -14.49 -7.03
CA ALA A 98 -7.57 -13.81 -6.16
C ALA A 98 -8.15 -14.74 -5.09
N ALA A 99 -8.67 -15.90 -5.48
CA ALA A 99 -9.23 -16.87 -4.55
C ALA A 99 -8.15 -17.49 -3.64
N LEU A 100 -6.97 -17.77 -4.18
CA LEU A 100 -5.83 -18.32 -3.42
C LEU A 100 -5.42 -17.33 -2.31
N ALA A 101 -5.08 -16.09 -2.67
CA ALA A 101 -4.62 -15.09 -1.71
C ALA A 101 -5.69 -14.73 -0.67
N ALA A 102 -6.97 -14.68 -1.09
CA ALA A 102 -8.09 -14.39 -0.19
C ALA A 102 -8.24 -15.38 0.99
N ALA A 103 -7.71 -16.61 0.87
CA ALA A 103 -7.69 -17.56 1.98
C ALA A 103 -6.73 -17.15 3.11
N TYR A 104 -5.68 -16.40 2.79
CA TYR A 104 -4.58 -16.06 3.69
C TYR A 104 -4.61 -14.61 4.18
N VAL A 105 -5.14 -13.68 3.38
CA VAL A 105 -5.08 -12.24 3.67
C VAL A 105 -6.47 -11.61 3.78
N ASP A 106 -6.51 -10.41 4.33
CA ASP A 106 -7.76 -9.66 4.57
C ASP A 106 -8.03 -8.64 3.47
N VAL A 107 -6.98 -8.19 2.79
CA VAL A 107 -7.04 -7.18 1.73
C VAL A 107 -6.27 -7.67 0.50
N LEU A 108 -6.87 -7.57 -0.68
CA LEU A 108 -6.24 -7.86 -1.97
C LEU A 108 -5.86 -6.55 -2.66
N GLN A 109 -4.57 -6.36 -2.93
CA GLN A 109 -4.10 -5.19 -3.65
C GLN A 109 -3.99 -5.46 -5.15
N ILE A 110 -4.54 -4.55 -5.95
CA ILE A 110 -4.36 -4.51 -7.40
C ILE A 110 -3.22 -3.55 -7.72
N PRO A 111 -2.11 -4.03 -8.33
CA PRO A 111 -0.99 -3.18 -8.73
C PRO A 111 -1.38 -2.09 -9.73
N ALA A 112 -0.63 -0.98 -9.74
CA ALA A 112 -0.92 0.17 -10.57
C ALA A 112 -0.99 -0.18 -12.08
N PHE A 113 -0.09 -1.01 -12.59
CA PHE A 113 -0.11 -1.42 -13.99
C PHE A 113 -1.33 -2.26 -14.38
N LEU A 114 -1.98 -2.90 -13.40
CA LEU A 114 -3.10 -3.82 -13.60
C LEU A 114 -4.46 -3.22 -13.22
N CYS A 115 -4.50 -1.96 -12.83
CA CYS A 115 -5.72 -1.31 -12.33
C CYS A 115 -6.86 -1.22 -13.37
N ARG A 116 -6.59 -1.48 -14.65
CA ARG A 116 -7.60 -1.52 -15.71
C ARG A 116 -8.07 -2.93 -16.08
N GLN A 117 -7.39 -3.99 -15.58
CA GLN A 117 -7.70 -5.38 -15.93
C GLN A 117 -9.04 -5.80 -15.35
N THR A 118 -10.05 -5.86 -16.22
CA THR A 118 -11.45 -6.11 -15.79
C THR A 118 -11.59 -7.44 -15.09
N GLU A 119 -11.05 -8.52 -15.65
CA GLU A 119 -11.16 -9.87 -15.09
C GLU A 119 -10.46 -9.97 -13.72
N LEU A 120 -9.31 -9.31 -13.54
CA LEU A 120 -8.60 -9.29 -12.27
C LEU A 120 -9.41 -8.54 -11.18
N LEU A 121 -9.97 -7.37 -11.53
CA LEU A 121 -10.80 -6.58 -10.60
C LEU A 121 -12.08 -7.31 -10.20
N VAL A 122 -12.74 -7.95 -11.16
CA VAL A 122 -13.95 -8.74 -10.91
C VAL A 122 -13.62 -9.99 -10.07
N ALA A 123 -12.56 -10.72 -10.39
CA ALA A 123 -12.13 -11.88 -9.61
C ALA A 123 -11.78 -11.49 -8.17
N ALA A 124 -11.07 -10.38 -7.98
CA ALA A 124 -10.77 -9.84 -6.66
C ALA A 124 -12.06 -9.45 -5.90
N GLY A 125 -12.96 -8.68 -6.53
CA GLY A 125 -14.22 -8.26 -5.94
C GLY A 125 -15.11 -9.44 -5.50
N ALA A 126 -15.17 -10.48 -6.32
CA ALA A 126 -15.95 -11.70 -6.05
C ALA A 126 -15.47 -12.49 -4.82
N THR A 127 -14.26 -12.22 -4.30
CA THR A 127 -13.77 -12.85 -3.07
C THR A 127 -14.46 -12.33 -1.80
N GLY A 128 -15.14 -11.18 -1.86
CA GLY A 128 -15.71 -10.50 -0.68
C GLY A 128 -14.68 -9.87 0.25
N LYS A 129 -13.38 -9.93 -0.08
CA LYS A 129 -12.32 -9.24 0.66
C LYS A 129 -12.28 -7.76 0.33
N THR A 130 -11.64 -6.96 1.16
CA THR A 130 -11.39 -5.56 0.83
C THR A 130 -10.42 -5.45 -0.34
N ILE A 131 -10.74 -4.61 -1.33
CA ILE A 131 -9.94 -4.42 -2.53
C ILE A 131 -9.24 -3.06 -2.50
N SER A 132 -7.92 -3.11 -2.54
CA SER A 132 -7.03 -1.95 -2.58
C SER A 132 -6.53 -1.74 -4.01
N ILE A 133 -6.92 -0.65 -4.68
CA ILE A 133 -6.56 -0.43 -6.08
C ILE A 133 -5.56 0.70 -6.20
N LYS A 134 -4.33 0.40 -6.63
CA LYS A 134 -3.33 1.43 -6.94
C LYS A 134 -3.66 2.11 -8.26
N LYS A 135 -3.68 3.44 -8.26
CA LYS A 135 -3.86 4.23 -9.47
C LYS A 135 -2.70 3.99 -10.45
N GLY A 136 -3.03 3.70 -11.70
CA GLY A 136 -2.02 3.61 -12.76
C GLY A 136 -1.31 4.95 -12.98
N GLN A 137 0.00 4.91 -13.20
CA GLN A 137 0.80 6.13 -13.47
C GLN A 137 0.35 6.84 -14.75
N PHE A 138 -0.34 6.13 -15.62
CA PHE A 138 -0.85 6.56 -16.92
C PHE A 138 -2.33 7.02 -16.86
N LEU A 139 -2.95 7.03 -15.68
CA LEU A 139 -4.36 7.40 -15.49
C LEU A 139 -4.51 8.71 -14.73
N SER A 140 -5.54 9.48 -15.10
CA SER A 140 -6.04 10.57 -14.27
C SER A 140 -6.76 10.04 -13.02
N PRO A 141 -6.85 10.81 -11.94
CA PRO A 141 -7.67 10.47 -10.77
C PRO A 141 -9.13 10.14 -11.14
N ALA A 142 -9.77 10.96 -12.01
CA ALA A 142 -11.13 10.75 -12.50
C ALA A 142 -11.35 9.34 -13.10
N SER A 143 -10.34 8.83 -13.82
CA SER A 143 -10.45 7.52 -14.48
C SER A 143 -10.51 6.35 -13.50
N MET A 144 -10.11 6.53 -12.24
CA MET A 144 -10.15 5.47 -11.23
C MET A 144 -11.57 5.09 -10.81
N LYS A 145 -12.55 5.95 -11.06
CA LYS A 145 -13.97 5.64 -10.85
C LYS A 145 -14.36 4.32 -11.54
N PHE A 146 -13.91 4.10 -12.77
CA PHE A 146 -14.24 2.87 -13.51
C PHE A 146 -13.63 1.60 -12.90
N ALA A 147 -12.48 1.71 -12.22
CA ALA A 147 -11.91 0.58 -11.51
C ALA A 147 -12.73 0.25 -10.24
N VAL A 148 -13.18 1.27 -9.51
CA VAL A 148 -14.09 1.11 -8.37
C VAL A 148 -15.41 0.47 -8.82
N GLU A 149 -16.04 0.97 -9.88
CA GLU A 149 -17.31 0.46 -10.42
C GLU A 149 -17.24 -1.03 -10.76
N LYS A 150 -16.12 -1.52 -11.30
CA LYS A 150 -15.93 -2.95 -11.60
C LYS A 150 -15.96 -3.83 -10.35
N VAL A 151 -15.42 -3.34 -9.23
CA VAL A 151 -15.50 -4.05 -7.94
C VAL A 151 -16.93 -3.98 -7.41
N LEU A 152 -17.55 -2.80 -7.41
CA LEU A 152 -18.94 -2.63 -6.93
C LEU A 152 -19.94 -3.50 -7.69
N GLN A 153 -19.74 -3.73 -9.00
CA GLN A 153 -20.58 -4.61 -9.83
C GLN A 153 -20.56 -6.09 -9.37
N THR A 154 -19.59 -6.50 -8.58
CA THR A 154 -19.57 -7.84 -7.96
C THR A 154 -20.41 -7.93 -6.68
N GLY A 155 -21.02 -6.83 -6.24
CA GLY A 155 -21.71 -6.72 -4.96
C GLY A 155 -20.79 -6.43 -3.78
N ASN A 156 -19.49 -6.22 -4.03
CA ASN A 156 -18.51 -5.91 -2.98
C ASN A 156 -18.29 -4.40 -2.87
N GLU A 157 -18.68 -3.82 -1.74
CA GLU A 157 -18.53 -2.39 -1.44
C GLU A 157 -17.23 -2.06 -0.70
N GLN A 158 -16.43 -3.08 -0.33
CA GLN A 158 -15.19 -2.89 0.42
C GLN A 158 -14.04 -2.59 -0.55
N VAL A 159 -13.87 -1.33 -0.90
CA VAL A 159 -12.83 -0.87 -1.83
C VAL A 159 -12.26 0.47 -1.40
N TRP A 160 -10.96 0.67 -1.62
CA TRP A 160 -10.28 1.97 -1.56
C TRP A 160 -9.28 2.14 -2.70
N LEU A 161 -8.88 3.38 -2.91
CA LEU A 161 -7.90 3.76 -3.92
C LEU A 161 -6.56 4.15 -3.29
N ILE A 162 -5.47 3.90 -4.03
CA ILE A 162 -4.13 4.37 -3.65
C ILE A 162 -3.59 5.29 -4.75
N GLU A 163 -3.33 6.55 -4.41
CA GLU A 163 -2.54 7.47 -5.24
C GLU A 163 -1.06 7.10 -5.14
N ARG A 164 -0.35 7.08 -6.28
CA ARG A 164 1.08 6.75 -6.32
C ARG A 164 1.86 7.55 -7.37
N GLY A 165 1.34 8.67 -7.80
CA GLY A 165 1.92 9.52 -8.82
C GLY A 165 1.55 9.14 -10.25
N SER A 166 1.84 10.07 -11.14
CA SER A 166 1.65 9.93 -12.58
C SER A 166 2.98 10.10 -13.31
N THR A 167 3.14 9.41 -14.43
CA THR A 167 4.29 9.56 -15.31
C THR A 167 4.29 10.98 -15.91
N PHE A 168 5.40 11.66 -15.73
CA PHE A 168 5.61 13.03 -16.22
C PHE A 168 7.01 13.18 -16.82
N GLY A 169 7.23 12.69 -17.99
CA GLY A 169 8.54 12.69 -18.61
C GLY A 169 9.34 11.43 -18.33
N TYR A 170 10.66 11.54 -18.28
CA TYR A 170 11.57 10.42 -18.22
C TYR A 170 11.83 9.96 -16.80
N GLN A 171 11.43 8.72 -16.48
CA GLN A 171 11.81 8.02 -15.25
C GLN A 171 11.49 8.75 -13.93
N ASP A 172 10.60 9.74 -13.97
CA ASP A 172 10.19 10.48 -12.81
C ASP A 172 8.67 10.51 -12.67
N LEU A 173 8.18 10.75 -11.47
CA LEU A 173 6.76 10.77 -11.16
C LEU A 173 6.37 12.07 -10.47
N VAL A 174 5.16 12.53 -10.73
CA VAL A 174 4.57 13.71 -10.08
C VAL A 174 3.27 13.30 -9.39
N VAL A 175 3.11 13.72 -8.14
CA VAL A 175 1.85 13.58 -7.41
C VAL A 175 1.04 14.86 -7.55
N ASP A 176 -0.12 14.78 -8.19
CA ASP A 176 -1.12 15.83 -8.17
C ASP A 176 -2.05 15.62 -6.97
N TYR A 177 -1.81 16.35 -5.91
CA TYR A 177 -2.58 16.22 -4.67
C TYR A 177 -4.06 16.61 -4.81
N ARG A 178 -4.46 17.32 -5.88
CA ARG A 178 -5.88 17.58 -6.20
C ARG A 178 -6.63 16.29 -6.52
N GLY A 179 -5.92 15.25 -6.93
CA GLY A 179 -6.48 13.93 -7.18
C GLY A 179 -6.99 13.21 -5.93
N ILE A 180 -6.48 13.54 -4.74
CA ILE A 180 -6.94 12.92 -3.49
C ILE A 180 -8.41 13.27 -3.20
N PRO A 181 -8.82 14.55 -3.08
CA PRO A 181 -10.21 14.89 -2.89
C PRO A 181 -11.10 14.48 -4.07
N GLU A 182 -10.60 14.49 -5.31
CA GLU A 182 -11.34 14.00 -6.46
C GLU A 182 -11.69 12.50 -6.32
N MET A 183 -10.72 11.64 -6.02
CA MET A 183 -10.95 10.21 -5.82
C MET A 183 -11.82 9.92 -4.58
N ARG A 184 -11.69 10.72 -3.49
CA ARG A 184 -12.57 10.61 -2.33
C ARG A 184 -14.03 10.91 -2.66
N SER A 185 -14.30 11.76 -3.65
CA SER A 185 -15.66 12.07 -4.11
C SER A 185 -16.41 10.86 -4.69
N PHE A 186 -15.70 9.74 -5.00
CA PHE A 186 -16.33 8.48 -5.40
C PHE A 186 -16.92 7.69 -4.24
N GLY A 187 -16.81 8.20 -3.01
CA GLY A 187 -17.35 7.57 -1.80
C GLY A 187 -16.47 6.47 -1.21
N VAL A 188 -15.20 6.40 -1.63
CA VAL A 188 -14.23 5.40 -1.15
C VAL A 188 -13.04 6.07 -0.46
N PRO A 189 -12.40 5.43 0.53
CA PRO A 189 -11.16 5.94 1.12
C PRO A 189 -10.04 6.07 0.08
N VAL A 190 -9.14 7.05 0.31
CA VAL A 190 -7.96 7.29 -0.54
C VAL A 190 -6.70 7.30 0.29
N VAL A 191 -5.76 6.46 -0.10
CA VAL A 191 -4.45 6.27 0.52
C VAL A 191 -3.38 6.92 -0.36
N MET A 192 -2.35 7.52 0.26
CA MET A 192 -1.16 7.97 -0.47
C MET A 192 -0.03 6.96 -0.33
N ASP A 193 0.47 6.45 -1.43
CA ASP A 193 1.70 5.67 -1.50
C ASP A 193 2.92 6.61 -1.51
N CYS A 194 3.53 6.77 -0.33
CA CYS A 194 4.65 7.68 -0.13
C CYS A 194 5.99 7.09 -0.61
N THR A 195 6.03 5.78 -0.84
CA THR A 195 7.24 5.07 -1.29
C THR A 195 7.34 5.06 -2.80
N HIS A 196 6.31 4.50 -3.46
CA HIS A 196 6.38 4.28 -4.91
C HIS A 196 6.12 5.54 -5.73
N SER A 197 5.57 6.60 -5.16
CA SER A 197 5.49 7.91 -5.82
C SER A 197 6.85 8.58 -6.03
N LEU A 198 7.88 8.07 -5.36
CA LEU A 198 9.25 8.55 -5.44
C LEU A 198 10.18 7.61 -6.22
N GLN A 199 9.63 6.56 -6.81
CA GLN A 199 10.40 5.64 -7.65
C GLN A 199 10.92 6.32 -8.91
N GLN A 200 12.14 5.92 -9.29
CA GLN A 200 12.76 6.23 -10.57
C GLN A 200 13.06 4.90 -11.29
N PRO A 201 12.08 4.34 -12.01
CA PRO A 201 12.24 3.04 -12.66
C PRO A 201 13.25 3.08 -13.80
N ASN A 202 13.73 1.90 -14.23
CA ASN A 202 14.58 1.72 -15.41
C ASN A 202 15.89 2.52 -15.38
N GLN A 203 16.54 2.62 -14.21
CA GLN A 203 17.87 3.23 -14.11
C GLN A 203 18.93 2.40 -14.88
N PRO A 204 20.05 3.01 -15.32
CA PRO A 204 21.08 2.31 -16.11
C PRO A 204 21.62 1.01 -15.48
N GLY A 205 21.61 0.90 -14.15
CA GLY A 205 22.00 -0.31 -13.43
C GLY A 205 20.98 -1.46 -13.50
N GLY A 206 19.81 -1.26 -14.14
CA GLY A 206 18.73 -2.25 -14.22
C GLY A 206 18.01 -2.48 -12.89
N VAL A 207 18.10 -1.51 -11.98
CA VAL A 207 17.37 -1.47 -10.72
C VAL A 207 16.53 -0.19 -10.66
N THR A 208 15.49 -0.20 -9.85
CA THR A 208 14.69 1.00 -9.58
C THR A 208 15.43 1.88 -8.59
N GLY A 209 15.71 3.12 -8.97
CA GLY A 209 16.15 4.17 -8.07
C GLY A 209 14.99 4.85 -7.36
N GLY A 210 15.29 5.80 -6.49
CA GLY A 210 14.29 6.60 -5.82
C GLY A 210 14.86 7.66 -4.90
N ASN A 211 13.96 8.42 -4.27
CA ASN A 211 14.32 9.49 -3.36
C ASN A 211 13.60 9.34 -2.00
N PRO A 212 13.98 8.38 -1.15
CA PRO A 212 13.31 8.10 0.12
C PRO A 212 13.35 9.28 1.10
N GLN A 213 14.25 10.23 0.93
CA GLN A 213 14.33 11.44 1.76
C GLN A 213 13.08 12.32 1.62
N LEU A 214 12.34 12.20 0.52
CA LEU A 214 11.11 12.94 0.28
C LEU A 214 9.84 12.25 0.81
N ILE A 215 9.93 11.04 1.36
CA ILE A 215 8.78 10.31 1.92
C ILE A 215 7.99 11.18 2.91
N GLY A 216 8.69 11.85 3.82
CA GLY A 216 8.07 12.75 4.79
C GLY A 216 7.38 13.97 4.16
N THR A 217 7.87 14.46 3.02
CA THR A 217 7.26 15.56 2.27
C THR A 217 5.96 15.11 1.58
N ILE A 218 6.02 13.96 0.89
CA ILE A 218 4.85 13.36 0.24
C ILE A 218 3.76 13.04 1.26
N ALA A 219 4.13 12.40 2.38
CA ALA A 219 3.19 12.06 3.44
C ALA A 219 2.53 13.31 4.05
N ALA A 220 3.31 14.35 4.34
CA ALA A 220 2.79 15.60 4.90
C ALA A 220 1.77 16.27 3.98
N ALA A 221 2.08 16.38 2.69
CA ALA A 221 1.17 16.94 1.70
C ALA A 221 -0.12 16.10 1.55
N ALA A 222 0.01 14.76 1.58
CA ALA A 222 -1.13 13.87 1.50
C ALA A 222 -2.07 14.01 2.70
N ILE A 223 -1.53 14.03 3.92
CA ILE A 223 -2.35 14.23 5.13
C ILE A 223 -3.01 15.61 5.09
N ALA A 224 -2.27 16.65 4.71
CA ALA A 224 -2.81 18.02 4.61
C ALA A 224 -3.94 18.15 3.57
N THR A 225 -3.93 17.34 2.52
CA THR A 225 -4.99 17.30 1.48
C THR A 225 -6.12 16.31 1.80
N GLY A 226 -6.11 15.70 2.98
CA GLY A 226 -7.20 14.85 3.48
C GLY A 226 -7.12 13.39 3.05
N ALA A 227 -5.93 12.85 2.73
CA ALA A 227 -5.78 11.42 2.54
C ALA A 227 -6.25 10.64 3.78
N ASP A 228 -6.97 9.54 3.57
CA ASP A 228 -7.51 8.72 4.66
C ASP A 228 -6.44 7.79 5.25
N GLY A 229 -5.40 7.47 4.48
CA GLY A 229 -4.30 6.61 4.90
C GLY A 229 -2.99 6.89 4.17
N LEU A 230 -1.91 6.28 4.69
CA LEU A 230 -0.58 6.28 4.10
C LEU A 230 -0.15 4.84 3.81
N PHE A 231 0.52 4.66 2.68
CA PHE A 231 1.20 3.42 2.31
C PHE A 231 2.72 3.67 2.34
N ILE A 232 3.46 2.89 3.11
CA ILE A 232 4.90 3.07 3.32
C ILE A 232 5.59 1.71 3.35
N GLU A 233 6.48 1.45 2.39
CA GLU A 233 7.39 0.31 2.51
C GLU A 233 8.56 0.69 3.43
N THR A 234 8.89 -0.23 4.34
CA THR A 234 9.94 -0.02 5.34
C THR A 234 10.71 -1.32 5.60
N HIS A 235 11.97 -1.18 5.97
CA HIS A 235 12.86 -2.30 6.23
C HIS A 235 13.87 -1.90 7.31
N PRO A 236 14.31 -2.81 8.21
CA PRO A 236 15.34 -2.51 9.22
C PRO A 236 16.64 -2.01 8.60
N ASN A 237 17.07 -2.61 7.49
CA ASN A 237 18.21 -2.19 6.69
C ASN A 237 17.85 -2.16 5.19
N PRO A 238 17.33 -1.05 4.64
CA PRO A 238 16.91 -0.98 3.23
C PRO A 238 17.99 -1.36 2.22
N ALA A 239 19.28 -1.17 2.55
CA ALA A 239 20.39 -1.52 1.67
C ALA A 239 20.55 -3.04 1.44
N GLU A 240 20.04 -3.87 2.34
CA GLU A 240 20.07 -5.34 2.27
C GLU A 240 18.76 -5.93 1.73
N ALA A 241 17.73 -5.11 1.52
CA ALA A 241 16.44 -5.57 1.05
C ALA A 241 16.52 -6.24 -0.33
N LEU A 242 15.82 -7.36 -0.49
CA LEU A 242 15.81 -8.12 -1.73
C LEU A 242 14.98 -7.47 -2.85
N SER A 243 14.19 -6.44 -2.51
CA SER A 243 13.35 -5.69 -3.45
C SER A 243 13.24 -4.23 -3.03
N ASP A 244 13.35 -3.30 -3.99
CA ASP A 244 13.07 -1.86 -3.89
C ASP A 244 13.73 -1.10 -2.72
N GLY A 245 14.84 -1.60 -2.19
CA GLY A 245 15.54 -1.02 -1.05
C GLY A 245 15.87 0.47 -1.20
N ALA A 246 16.16 0.94 -2.41
CA ALA A 246 16.45 2.35 -2.70
C ALA A 246 15.26 3.30 -2.44
N ASN A 247 14.05 2.77 -2.26
CA ASN A 247 12.83 3.56 -2.06
C ASN A 247 12.26 3.43 -0.65
N MET A 248 12.71 2.46 0.15
CA MET A 248 12.10 2.19 1.45
C MET A 248 12.53 3.20 2.52
N LEU A 249 11.62 3.45 3.43
CA LEU A 249 11.90 4.16 4.67
C LEU A 249 12.67 3.22 5.62
N PRO A 250 13.81 3.63 6.20
CA PRO A 250 14.40 2.88 7.30
C PRO A 250 13.41 2.77 8.47
N LEU A 251 13.27 1.56 9.05
CA LEU A 251 12.27 1.28 10.07
C LEU A 251 12.44 2.14 11.32
N ASP A 252 13.67 2.50 11.68
CA ASP A 252 14.01 3.39 12.79
C ASP A 252 13.51 4.84 12.58
N LYS A 253 13.18 5.24 11.34
CA LYS A 253 12.66 6.57 11.01
C LYS A 253 11.14 6.64 11.00
N LEU A 254 10.46 5.50 11.12
CA LEU A 254 9.00 5.46 11.03
C LEU A 254 8.34 6.21 12.19
N GLU A 255 8.85 6.09 13.41
CA GLU A 255 8.26 6.76 14.57
C GLU A 255 8.22 8.29 14.42
N GLU A 256 9.35 8.89 14.03
CA GLU A 256 9.45 10.34 13.78
C GLU A 256 8.43 10.78 12.71
N LEU A 257 8.30 10.00 11.65
CA LEU A 257 7.33 10.27 10.60
C LEU A 257 5.89 10.22 11.12
N LEU A 258 5.50 9.19 11.89
CA LEU A 258 4.14 9.05 12.42
C LEU A 258 3.79 10.20 13.38
N ILE A 259 4.70 10.62 14.25
CA ILE A 259 4.50 11.76 15.13
C ILE A 259 4.22 13.03 14.33
N ARG A 260 5.02 13.29 13.30
CA ARG A 260 4.84 14.46 12.44
C ARG A 260 3.50 14.43 11.70
N MET A 261 3.11 13.27 11.17
CA MET A 261 1.85 13.10 10.43
C MET A 261 0.63 13.27 11.36
N GLY A 262 0.70 12.76 12.59
CA GLY A 262 -0.34 12.95 13.61
C GLY A 262 -0.58 14.43 13.90
N ARG A 263 0.47 15.22 14.11
CA ARG A 263 0.35 16.69 14.34
C ARG A 263 -0.29 17.42 13.15
N ILE A 264 0.03 17.04 11.92
CA ILE A 264 -0.59 17.64 10.73
C ILE A 264 -2.08 17.24 10.66
N ARG A 265 -2.41 15.98 10.96
CA ARG A 265 -3.78 15.50 11.01
C ARG A 265 -4.62 16.28 12.03
N GLU A 266 -4.11 16.49 13.23
CA GLU A 266 -4.75 17.29 14.27
C GLU A 266 -5.02 18.72 13.77
N ALA A 267 -4.01 19.39 13.23
CA ALA A 267 -4.12 20.76 12.75
C ALA A 267 -5.19 20.97 11.67
N ILE A 268 -5.40 19.98 10.77
CA ILE A 268 -6.44 20.10 9.72
C ILE A 268 -7.84 19.72 10.19
N GLN A 269 -7.99 19.11 11.38
CA GLN A 269 -9.30 18.79 11.94
C GLN A 269 -9.90 19.95 12.74
N GLU A 270 -9.09 20.90 13.13
CA GLU A 270 -9.51 22.11 13.86
C GLU A 270 -10.09 23.19 12.92
N VAL A 271 -10.07 22.97 11.60
CA VAL A 271 -10.62 23.84 10.57
C VAL A 271 -11.92 23.27 10.03
#